data_f5498a988e74f07f267625e4fb0adb81
#
_entry.id   f5498a988e74f07f267625e4fb0adb81
#
_cell.length_a   1.000
_cell.length_b   1.000
_cell.length_c   1.000
_cell.angle_alpha   90.00
_cell.angle_beta   90.00
_cell.angle_gamma   90.00
#
_symmetry.space_group_name_H-M   'P 1'
#
loop_
_entity.id
_entity.type
_entity.pdbx_description
1 polymer ?
#
loop_
_entity_poly.entity_id
_entity_poly.type
_entity_poly.pdbx_seq_one_letter_code
_entity_poly.pdbx_strand_id
1 'polypeptide(L)'
;MHHLQRQVLVTGIWVCFALASVMTISYSPNWCHEEALTDSQRLLPKLATGEPRLLGLIRANEQVVFAKSAVSDEWSAQAPLNMPADLAAIREVIAELRNIRVLRRVQAPVRADLSARLREMGIAAGFAWRVEVGDEEWTVRFGTRAPGGRQGTYVAVTDSMHGLPAIYVVTARTTSLDLEPERLLDTRVLRSNASAIKEFVVESRGIRLHARRDPRNEHWFTAESSHVRISNEQIALLFDRLSNLRVQSHDPPMRVANDVRPTATIKLTLENGNTNIELLSSCSADQRFVWTRIIGSRTQQSCIDVSSLKQVLLGETDEWYDSHLFTLRVDEVESVTTRIGKQRTDVSRDGTDFLITSREPSRLALDVGNEYLAKLLSTRGKIVENRSFRDQWSVPEAGDYIEIRSSTVVHDGDSLVEKLLLGPLFRDGSRLVKRTDDAALLVVDETTADLLCGLGAKAPSPQ
;
A
#
# COMPACT_ATOMS: atom_id res chain seq x y z
N MET A 1 -69.63 -15.42 56.63
CA MET A 1 -69.28 -13.97 56.47
C MET A 1 -67.82 -13.78 55.94
N HIS A 2 -66.88 -14.66 56.14
CA HIS A 2 -65.46 -14.47 55.72
C HIS A 2 -65.23 -14.54 54.20
N HIS A 3 -66.05 -15.24 53.41
CA HIS A 3 -65.88 -15.36 51.98
C HIS A 3 -66.23 -14.10 51.15
N LEU A 4 -67.26 -13.39 51.58
CA LEU A 4 -67.71 -12.15 50.91
C LEU A 4 -66.71 -10.98 51.11
N GLN A 5 -66.10 -10.89 52.29
CA GLN A 5 -65.06 -9.88 52.56
C GLN A 5 -63.79 -10.06 51.74
N ARG A 6 -63.40 -11.29 51.47
CA ARG A 6 -62.21 -11.59 50.62
C ARG A 6 -62.48 -11.22 49.16
N GLN A 7 -63.65 -11.49 48.62
CA GLN A 7 -63.98 -11.15 47.24
C GLN A 7 -64.06 -9.62 47.04
N VAL A 8 -64.60 -8.85 47.97
CA VAL A 8 -64.64 -7.39 47.89
C VAL A 8 -63.23 -6.80 47.94
N LEU A 9 -62.36 -7.34 48.75
CA LEU A 9 -60.98 -6.85 48.87
C LEU A 9 -60.14 -7.12 47.57
N VAL A 10 -60.28 -8.31 46.98
CA VAL A 10 -59.61 -8.69 45.74
C VAL A 10 -60.12 -7.85 44.57
N THR A 11 -61.42 -7.61 44.46
CA THR A 11 -61.98 -6.81 43.39
C THR A 11 -61.59 -5.32 43.56
N GLY A 12 -61.51 -4.82 44.78
CA GLY A 12 -61.05 -3.46 45.08
C GLY A 12 -59.61 -3.24 44.66
N ILE A 13 -58.70 -4.22 44.89
CA ILE A 13 -57.32 -4.14 44.50
C ILE A 13 -57.17 -4.13 42.96
N TRP A 14 -57.92 -4.92 42.24
CA TRP A 14 -57.88 -4.94 40.76
C TRP A 14 -58.42 -3.65 40.15
N VAL A 15 -59.47 -3.04 40.73
CA VAL A 15 -59.99 -1.73 40.29
C VAL A 15 -59.00 -0.62 40.56
N CYS A 16 -58.30 -0.65 41.71
CA CYS A 16 -57.22 0.32 41.99
C CYS A 16 -56.03 0.16 41.06
N PHE A 17 -55.65 -1.09 40.72
CA PHE A 17 -54.56 -1.35 39.73
C PHE A 17 -54.97 -0.89 38.32
N ALA A 18 -56.21 -1.13 37.90
CA ALA A 18 -56.71 -0.67 36.60
C ALA A 18 -56.76 0.85 36.53
N LEU A 19 -57.24 1.53 37.59
CA LEU A 19 -57.29 3.00 37.68
C LEU A 19 -55.87 3.60 37.75
N ALA A 20 -54.92 3.00 38.46
CA ALA A 20 -53.54 3.42 38.50
C ALA A 20 -52.87 3.25 37.13
N SER A 21 -53.17 2.16 36.41
CA SER A 21 -52.66 1.94 35.06
C SER A 21 -53.24 2.93 34.04
N VAL A 22 -54.49 3.31 34.15
CA VAL A 22 -55.13 4.33 33.31
C VAL A 22 -54.57 5.71 33.64
N MET A 23 -54.33 6.03 34.91
CA MET A 23 -53.71 7.32 35.29
C MET A 23 -52.24 7.39 34.86
N THR A 24 -51.47 6.31 34.93
CA THR A 24 -50.09 6.31 34.42
C THR A 24 -50.02 6.45 32.90
N ILE A 25 -51.02 5.94 32.17
CA ILE A 25 -51.12 6.15 30.71
C ILE A 25 -51.59 7.58 30.41
N SER A 26 -52.45 8.19 31.23
CA SER A 26 -52.96 9.55 31.03
C SER A 26 -51.96 10.63 31.52
N TYR A 27 -51.05 10.31 32.44
CA TYR A 27 -50.00 11.20 32.94
C TYR A 27 -48.63 10.94 32.33
N SER A 28 -48.51 10.02 31.36
CA SER A 28 -47.30 10.02 30.54
C SER A 28 -47.31 11.39 29.84
N PRO A 29 -46.30 12.27 30.10
CA PRO A 29 -46.22 13.53 29.39
C PRO A 29 -46.25 13.21 27.91
N ASN A 30 -46.93 14.00 27.09
CA ASN A 30 -47.07 13.89 25.65
C ASN A 30 -45.65 13.85 24.96
N TRP A 31 -44.98 12.74 25.10
CA TRP A 31 -43.63 12.54 24.60
C TRP A 31 -43.60 12.11 23.13
N CYS A 32 -44.76 11.80 22.58
CA CYS A 32 -44.76 11.18 21.26
C CYS A 32 -46.03 11.49 20.47
N HIS A 33 -46.19 12.69 19.97
CA HIS A 33 -46.74 12.81 18.63
C HIS A 33 -45.55 12.67 17.65
N GLU A 34 -45.07 11.45 17.50
CA GLU A 34 -44.08 11.09 16.51
C GLU A 34 -44.86 10.79 15.23
N GLU A 35 -44.72 11.66 14.23
CA GLU A 35 -45.08 11.29 12.86
C GLU A 35 -44.18 10.13 12.47
N ALA A 36 -44.72 8.92 12.40
CA ALA A 36 -44.06 7.77 11.83
C ALA A 36 -43.85 8.07 10.34
N LEU A 37 -42.66 8.54 10.01
CA LEU A 37 -42.22 8.67 8.63
C LEU A 37 -42.16 7.29 8.02
N THR A 38 -42.63 7.12 6.79
CA THR A 38 -42.52 5.90 6.04
C THR A 38 -41.05 5.46 5.99
N ASP A 39 -40.79 4.17 6.17
CA ASP A 39 -39.49 3.49 6.41
C ASP A 39 -38.40 3.74 5.31
N SER A 40 -38.59 4.71 4.42
CA SER A 40 -37.79 4.94 3.22
C SER A 40 -37.10 6.30 3.12
N GLN A 41 -37.32 7.22 4.07
CA GLN A 41 -36.75 8.56 3.90
C GLN A 41 -35.28 8.63 4.34
N ARG A 42 -34.40 8.98 3.40
CA ARG A 42 -32.99 9.24 3.67
C ARG A 42 -32.82 10.56 4.43
N LEU A 43 -31.86 10.62 5.36
CA LEU A 43 -31.58 11.82 6.15
C LEU A 43 -31.13 13.00 5.26
N LEU A 44 -30.29 12.72 4.27
CA LEU A 44 -29.76 13.69 3.31
C LEU A 44 -30.15 13.29 1.88
N PRO A 45 -31.37 13.61 1.40
CA PRO A 45 -31.85 13.15 0.10
C PRO A 45 -30.96 13.59 -1.08
N LYS A 46 -30.45 14.83 -1.05
CA LYS A 46 -29.59 15.35 -2.12
C LYS A 46 -28.19 14.72 -2.16
N LEU A 47 -27.65 14.31 -1.02
CA LEU A 47 -26.41 13.53 -0.98
C LEU A 47 -26.59 12.16 -1.63
N ALA A 48 -27.80 11.62 -1.63
CA ALA A 48 -28.09 10.33 -2.25
C ALA A 48 -27.95 10.35 -3.78
N THR A 49 -28.21 11.50 -4.41
CA THR A 49 -28.20 11.69 -5.88
C THR A 49 -27.04 12.55 -6.37
N GLY A 50 -26.41 13.33 -5.48
CA GLY A 50 -25.33 14.25 -5.78
C GLY A 50 -23.99 13.81 -5.21
N GLU A 51 -22.93 14.37 -5.78
CA GLU A 51 -21.56 14.20 -5.27
C GLU A 51 -21.22 15.37 -4.33
N PRO A 52 -20.72 15.09 -3.13
CA PRO A 52 -20.27 16.16 -2.24
C PRO A 52 -19.00 16.82 -2.76
N ARG A 53 -18.89 18.12 -2.58
CA ARG A 53 -17.68 18.90 -2.89
C ARG A 53 -16.83 19.17 -1.66
N LEU A 54 -17.49 19.17 -0.48
CA LEU A 54 -16.84 19.42 0.79
C LEU A 54 -17.40 18.48 1.86
N LEU A 55 -16.49 17.96 2.69
CA LEU A 55 -16.78 17.23 3.91
C LEU A 55 -15.99 17.84 5.06
N GLY A 56 -16.66 18.17 6.15
CA GLY A 56 -16.02 18.70 7.35
C GLY A 56 -16.30 17.79 8.53
N LEU A 57 -15.27 17.27 9.19
CA LEU A 57 -15.41 16.59 10.48
C LEU A 57 -15.21 17.60 11.59
N ILE A 58 -16.20 17.70 12.48
CA ILE A 58 -16.21 18.62 13.63
C ILE A 58 -16.24 17.76 14.89
N ARG A 59 -15.22 17.88 15.74
CA ARG A 59 -15.12 17.21 17.05
C ARG A 59 -14.68 18.21 18.09
N ALA A 60 -15.44 18.34 19.17
CA ALA A 60 -15.16 19.29 20.24
C ALA A 60 -14.80 20.70 19.69
N ASN A 61 -13.53 21.07 19.73
CA ASN A 61 -13.02 22.35 19.24
C ASN A 61 -12.20 22.23 17.93
N GLU A 62 -12.13 21.04 17.36
CA GLU A 62 -11.36 20.78 16.14
C GLU A 62 -12.29 20.63 14.95
N GLN A 63 -11.91 21.24 13.85
CA GLN A 63 -12.58 21.07 12.58
C GLN A 63 -11.55 20.78 11.50
N VAL A 64 -11.73 19.67 10.80
CA VAL A 64 -10.95 19.31 9.62
C VAL A 64 -11.88 19.30 8.41
N VAL A 65 -11.51 20.07 7.40
CA VAL A 65 -12.30 20.21 6.18
C VAL A 65 -11.58 19.55 5.02
N PHE A 66 -12.27 18.65 4.33
CA PHE A 66 -11.82 17.99 3.12
C PHE A 66 -12.56 18.59 1.92
N ALA A 67 -11.83 19.01 0.91
CA ALA A 67 -12.41 19.53 -0.33
C ALA A 67 -11.99 18.66 -1.52
N LYS A 68 -12.96 18.43 -2.42
CA LYS A 68 -12.72 17.77 -3.69
C LYS A 68 -12.12 18.76 -4.68
N SER A 69 -11.09 18.35 -5.41
CA SER A 69 -10.51 19.16 -6.49
C SER A 69 -11.55 19.39 -7.58
N ALA A 70 -11.60 20.60 -8.11
CA ALA A 70 -12.46 20.92 -9.26
C ALA A 70 -11.97 20.29 -10.58
N VAL A 71 -10.70 19.88 -10.65
CA VAL A 71 -10.05 19.39 -11.89
C VAL A 71 -9.82 17.89 -11.85
N SER A 72 -9.69 17.32 -10.66
CA SER A 72 -9.44 15.90 -10.46
C SER A 72 -10.40 15.35 -9.40
N ASP A 73 -10.60 14.03 -9.37
CA ASP A 73 -11.40 13.37 -8.30
C ASP A 73 -10.68 13.28 -6.96
N GLU A 74 -9.56 13.99 -6.80
CA GLU A 74 -8.76 13.98 -5.59
C GLU A 74 -9.39 14.81 -4.48
N TRP A 75 -9.33 14.28 -3.28
CA TRP A 75 -9.72 14.95 -2.05
C TRP A 75 -8.49 15.38 -1.27
N SER A 76 -8.54 16.56 -0.67
CA SER A 76 -7.47 17.06 0.21
C SER A 76 -8.05 17.75 1.45
N ALA A 77 -7.40 17.51 2.60
CA ALA A 77 -7.64 18.31 3.78
C ALA A 77 -7.15 19.74 3.53
N GLN A 78 -7.98 20.72 3.89
CA GLN A 78 -7.62 22.14 3.81
C GLN A 78 -6.70 22.56 4.98
N ALA A 79 -6.29 23.82 4.97
CA ALA A 79 -5.50 24.37 6.07
C ALA A 79 -6.15 24.07 7.46
N PRO A 80 -5.34 23.76 8.48
CA PRO A 80 -3.87 23.85 8.51
C PRO A 80 -3.13 22.64 7.92
N LEU A 81 -3.83 21.52 7.72
CA LEU A 81 -3.19 20.24 7.37
C LEU A 81 -2.61 20.21 5.94
N ASN A 82 -3.35 20.75 4.97
CA ASN A 82 -2.97 20.78 3.54
C ASN A 82 -2.47 19.43 3.00
N MET A 83 -3.12 18.34 3.41
CA MET A 83 -2.74 16.97 3.07
C MET A 83 -3.77 16.32 2.15
N PRO A 84 -3.36 15.38 1.30
CA PRO A 84 -4.31 14.56 0.58
C PRO A 84 -5.14 13.71 1.55
N ALA A 85 -6.38 13.49 1.18
CA ALA A 85 -7.26 12.59 1.91
C ALA A 85 -7.10 11.15 1.42
N ASP A 86 -7.35 10.19 2.32
CA ASP A 86 -7.54 8.79 1.92
C ASP A 86 -8.87 8.65 1.19
N LEU A 87 -8.80 8.43 -0.12
CA LEU A 87 -9.97 8.36 -0.98
C LEU A 87 -10.90 7.20 -0.60
N ALA A 88 -10.37 6.08 -0.10
CA ALA A 88 -11.17 4.95 0.33
C ALA A 88 -11.96 5.30 1.59
N ALA A 89 -11.31 5.90 2.59
CA ALA A 89 -11.95 6.35 3.81
C ALA A 89 -13.00 7.45 3.55
N ILE A 90 -12.71 8.41 2.69
CA ILE A 90 -13.67 9.45 2.28
C ILE A 90 -14.90 8.83 1.60
N ARG A 91 -14.70 7.88 0.68
CA ARG A 91 -15.81 7.18 0.00
C ARG A 91 -16.67 6.37 0.98
N GLU A 92 -16.05 5.73 1.97
CA GLU A 92 -16.77 5.01 3.01
C GLU A 92 -17.65 5.95 3.85
N VAL A 93 -17.11 7.09 4.29
CA VAL A 93 -17.89 8.11 5.00
C VAL A 93 -19.06 8.62 4.16
N ILE A 94 -18.82 8.92 2.88
CA ILE A 94 -19.90 9.36 1.97
C ILE A 94 -20.97 8.27 1.85
N ALA A 95 -20.57 7.02 1.69
CA ALA A 95 -21.51 5.89 1.58
C ALA A 95 -22.34 5.72 2.86
N GLU A 96 -21.71 5.80 4.02
CA GLU A 96 -22.43 5.73 5.30
C GLU A 96 -23.41 6.89 5.47
N LEU A 97 -23.01 8.13 5.19
CA LEU A 97 -23.88 9.29 5.25
C LEU A 97 -25.06 9.18 4.26
N ARG A 98 -24.85 8.64 3.06
CA ARG A 98 -25.90 8.37 2.06
C ARG A 98 -26.91 7.34 2.52
N ASN A 99 -26.49 6.39 3.33
CA ASN A 99 -27.30 5.26 3.77
C ASN A 99 -28.08 5.52 5.06
N ILE A 100 -27.88 6.67 5.72
CA ILE A 100 -28.61 7.01 6.91
C ILE A 100 -30.10 7.18 6.59
N ARG A 101 -30.95 6.39 7.28
CA ARG A 101 -32.41 6.47 7.15
C ARG A 101 -33.01 7.06 8.38
N VAL A 102 -34.02 7.89 8.18
CA VAL A 102 -34.84 8.47 9.26
C VAL A 102 -35.83 7.43 9.76
N LEU A 103 -35.75 7.12 11.04
CA LEU A 103 -36.72 6.26 11.71
C LEU A 103 -37.93 7.09 12.21
N ARG A 104 -37.64 8.26 12.74
CA ARG A 104 -38.68 9.20 13.24
C ARG A 104 -38.12 10.62 13.36
N ARG A 105 -38.99 11.60 13.26
CA ARG A 105 -38.71 13.00 13.55
C ARG A 105 -39.05 13.29 15.01
N VAL A 106 -38.14 13.95 15.72
CA VAL A 106 -38.40 14.41 17.08
C VAL A 106 -38.92 15.84 17.01
N GLN A 107 -40.04 16.12 17.63
CA GLN A 107 -40.58 17.48 17.66
C GLN A 107 -39.56 18.40 18.33
N ALA A 108 -39.18 19.47 17.65
CA ALA A 108 -38.31 20.47 18.22
C ALA A 108 -39.03 21.19 19.39
N PRO A 109 -38.40 21.26 20.57
CA PRO A 109 -38.96 22.04 21.68
C PRO A 109 -38.97 23.52 21.33
N VAL A 110 -39.75 24.27 22.08
CA VAL A 110 -39.73 25.75 22.03
C VAL A 110 -38.27 26.21 22.19
N ARG A 111 -37.87 27.27 21.49
CA ARG A 111 -36.48 27.78 21.45
C ARG A 111 -35.74 27.82 22.80
N ALA A 112 -36.47 28.13 23.89
CA ALA A 112 -35.92 28.24 25.24
C ALA A 112 -35.31 26.92 25.77
N ASP A 113 -35.81 25.76 25.35
CA ASP A 113 -35.40 24.45 25.87
C ASP A 113 -34.50 23.66 24.92
N LEU A 114 -34.22 24.19 23.74
CA LEU A 114 -33.48 23.48 22.70
C LEU A 114 -32.07 23.05 23.15
N SER A 115 -31.33 23.95 23.82
CA SER A 115 -29.96 23.65 24.28
C SER A 115 -29.91 22.58 25.38
N ALA A 116 -30.92 22.55 26.25
CA ALA A 116 -31.07 21.54 27.28
C ALA A 116 -31.37 20.17 26.66
N ARG A 117 -32.28 20.13 25.70
CA ARG A 117 -32.62 18.91 24.95
C ARG A 117 -31.47 18.35 24.13
N LEU A 118 -30.72 19.20 23.44
CA LEU A 118 -29.53 18.76 22.70
C LEU A 118 -28.47 18.13 23.62
N ARG A 119 -28.33 18.66 24.85
CA ARG A 119 -27.46 18.07 25.88
C ARG A 119 -27.98 16.73 26.38
N GLU A 120 -29.27 16.62 26.68
CA GLU A 120 -29.92 15.39 27.13
C GLU A 120 -29.78 14.25 26.09
N MET A 121 -29.91 14.58 24.81
CA MET A 121 -29.71 13.64 23.69
C MET A 121 -28.25 13.40 23.34
N GLY A 122 -27.29 13.99 24.07
CA GLY A 122 -25.86 13.89 23.80
C GLY A 122 -25.40 14.58 22.52
N ILE A 123 -26.28 15.29 21.82
CA ILE A 123 -25.95 15.93 20.54
C ILE A 123 -24.99 17.10 20.72
N ALA A 124 -25.08 17.81 21.85
CA ALA A 124 -24.23 18.97 22.13
C ALA A 124 -22.76 18.62 22.25
N ALA A 125 -22.44 17.42 22.76
CA ALA A 125 -21.10 16.91 22.94
C ALA A 125 -20.64 15.93 21.83
N GLY A 126 -21.56 15.62 20.89
CA GLY A 126 -21.29 14.68 19.83
C GLY A 126 -20.42 15.26 18.68
N PHE A 127 -19.87 14.38 17.88
CA PHE A 127 -19.20 14.79 16.64
C PHE A 127 -20.21 15.22 15.56
N ALA A 128 -19.74 15.95 14.55
CA ALA A 128 -20.59 16.35 13.44
C ALA A 128 -19.86 16.23 12.10
N TRP A 129 -20.65 15.99 11.06
CA TRP A 129 -20.23 16.09 9.67
C TRP A 129 -20.88 17.30 9.01
N ARG A 130 -20.07 18.15 8.41
CA ARG A 130 -20.49 19.20 7.49
C ARG A 130 -20.39 18.64 6.08
N VAL A 131 -21.45 18.75 5.30
CA VAL A 131 -21.56 18.19 3.96
C VAL A 131 -22.08 19.25 3.02
N GLU A 132 -21.37 19.48 1.90
CA GLU A 132 -21.80 20.40 0.85
C GLU A 132 -22.02 19.65 -0.46
N VAL A 133 -23.22 19.76 -1.04
CA VAL A 133 -23.61 19.19 -2.33
C VAL A 133 -24.29 20.25 -3.17
N GLY A 134 -23.71 20.63 -4.28
CA GLY A 134 -24.20 21.77 -5.06
C GLY A 134 -24.11 23.06 -4.27
N ASP A 135 -25.23 23.76 -4.11
CA ASP A 135 -25.34 25.02 -3.36
C ASP A 135 -25.92 24.82 -1.94
N GLU A 136 -26.12 23.59 -1.52
CA GLU A 136 -26.66 23.26 -0.22
C GLU A 136 -25.61 22.72 0.72
N GLU A 137 -25.70 23.18 1.96
CA GLU A 137 -24.79 22.76 3.03
C GLU A 137 -25.61 22.29 4.23
N TRP A 138 -25.23 21.16 4.80
CA TRP A 138 -25.79 20.60 6.01
C TRP A 138 -24.71 20.31 7.05
N THR A 139 -25.05 20.56 8.31
CA THR A 139 -24.29 20.03 9.44
C THR A 139 -25.12 18.96 10.13
N VAL A 140 -24.62 17.75 10.16
CA VAL A 140 -25.22 16.55 10.75
C VAL A 140 -24.47 16.23 12.04
N ARG A 141 -25.06 16.53 13.20
CA ARG A 141 -24.44 16.28 14.51
C ARG A 141 -25.08 15.05 15.16
N PHE A 142 -24.22 14.12 15.57
CA PHE A 142 -24.63 12.86 16.15
C PHE A 142 -24.63 12.92 17.67
N GLY A 143 -25.65 12.32 18.27
CA GLY A 143 -25.82 12.22 19.71
C GLY A 143 -25.74 10.79 20.22
N THR A 144 -26.38 10.56 21.37
CA THR A 144 -26.41 9.23 22.00
C THR A 144 -27.46 8.33 21.34
N ARG A 145 -27.44 7.06 21.72
CA ARG A 145 -28.43 6.07 21.29
C ARG A 145 -29.81 6.44 21.85
N ALA A 146 -30.82 6.43 21.01
CA ALA A 146 -32.20 6.70 21.41
C ALA A 146 -32.78 5.52 22.18
N PRO A 147 -33.55 5.76 23.28
CA PRO A 147 -34.25 4.71 23.99
C PRO A 147 -35.36 4.12 23.11
N GLY A 148 -35.65 2.83 23.26
CA GLY A 148 -36.70 2.11 22.54
C GLY A 148 -36.20 0.88 21.80
N GLY A 149 -37.11 0.01 21.33
CA GLY A 149 -36.82 -1.32 20.82
C GLY A 149 -36.07 -1.37 19.45
N ARG A 150 -36.08 -0.28 18.67
CA ARG A 150 -35.27 -0.16 17.43
C ARG A 150 -33.98 0.58 17.74
N GLN A 151 -32.87 0.02 17.32
CA GLN A 151 -31.55 0.62 17.52
C GLN A 151 -31.41 1.89 16.66
N GLY A 152 -31.64 3.05 17.25
CA GLY A 152 -31.51 4.34 16.59
C GLY A 152 -30.57 5.28 17.33
N THR A 153 -30.04 6.27 16.64
CA THR A 153 -29.17 7.33 17.17
C THR A 153 -29.86 8.66 17.00
N TYR A 154 -29.81 9.53 18.02
CA TYR A 154 -30.23 10.90 17.88
C TYR A 154 -29.31 11.68 16.97
N VAL A 155 -29.87 12.44 16.03
CA VAL A 155 -29.11 13.28 15.09
C VAL A 155 -29.82 14.62 14.97
N ALA A 156 -29.05 15.70 15.00
CA ALA A 156 -29.51 17.03 14.62
C ALA A 156 -28.97 17.41 13.26
N VAL A 157 -29.84 17.83 12.36
CA VAL A 157 -29.47 18.35 11.04
C VAL A 157 -29.75 19.84 11.00
N THR A 158 -28.74 20.64 10.75
CA THR A 158 -28.85 22.08 10.54
C THR A 158 -28.58 22.36 9.06
N ASP A 159 -29.53 22.97 8.41
CA ASP A 159 -29.39 23.52 7.07
C ASP A 159 -28.90 24.97 7.18
N SER A 160 -27.96 25.35 6.31
CA SER A 160 -27.46 26.74 6.27
C SER A 160 -28.55 27.80 6.05
N MET A 161 -29.64 27.42 5.38
CA MET A 161 -30.75 28.35 5.08
C MET A 161 -31.74 28.55 6.24
N HIS A 162 -31.94 27.53 7.07
CA HIS A 162 -33.02 27.56 8.05
C HIS A 162 -32.61 27.85 9.50
N GLY A 163 -31.32 27.75 9.82
CA GLY A 163 -30.69 28.17 11.08
C GLY A 163 -31.10 27.39 12.34
N LEU A 164 -32.19 26.64 12.33
CA LEU A 164 -32.64 25.82 13.46
C LEU A 164 -32.45 24.33 13.14
N PRO A 165 -31.87 23.55 14.07
CA PRO A 165 -31.68 22.13 13.85
C PRO A 165 -33.00 21.36 13.86
N ALA A 166 -33.21 20.53 12.88
CA ALA A 166 -34.20 19.46 12.90
C ALA A 166 -33.63 18.22 13.58
N ILE A 167 -34.36 17.64 14.53
CA ILE A 167 -33.89 16.50 15.31
C ILE A 167 -34.56 15.23 14.79
N TYR A 168 -33.77 14.18 14.60
CA TYR A 168 -34.23 12.88 14.11
C TYR A 168 -33.68 11.74 14.97
N VAL A 169 -34.33 10.60 14.92
CA VAL A 169 -33.76 9.30 15.28
C VAL A 169 -33.50 8.56 13.97
N VAL A 170 -32.27 8.08 13.79
CA VAL A 170 -31.82 7.51 12.53
C VAL A 170 -31.18 6.15 12.70
N THR A 171 -31.11 5.38 11.61
CA THR A 171 -30.34 4.12 11.53
C THR A 171 -28.88 4.42 11.24
N ALA A 172 -28.13 4.98 12.17
CA ALA A 172 -26.70 5.23 11.92
C ALA A 172 -25.83 4.32 12.78
N ARG A 173 -24.79 3.75 12.17
CA ARG A 173 -23.65 3.15 12.87
C ARG A 173 -22.67 4.27 13.20
N THR A 174 -22.83 4.90 14.36
CA THR A 174 -21.97 6.04 14.75
C THR A 174 -20.49 5.71 14.77
N THR A 175 -20.14 4.44 15.04
CA THR A 175 -18.73 3.98 15.09
C THR A 175 -17.99 4.08 13.77
N SER A 176 -18.68 3.98 12.63
CA SER A 176 -18.06 4.13 11.29
C SER A 176 -17.94 5.60 10.87
N LEU A 177 -18.65 6.50 11.53
CA LEU A 177 -18.64 7.94 11.25
C LEU A 177 -17.87 8.75 12.30
N ASP A 178 -17.66 8.18 13.50
CA ASP A 178 -16.87 8.79 14.58
C ASP A 178 -15.39 8.44 14.42
N LEU A 179 -14.77 9.04 13.41
CA LEU A 179 -13.39 8.77 13.03
C LEU A 179 -12.45 9.84 13.56
N GLU A 180 -11.23 9.46 13.92
CA GLU A 180 -10.16 10.42 14.12
C GLU A 180 -9.75 11.03 12.77
N PRO A 181 -9.47 12.35 12.70
CA PRO A 181 -9.11 13.03 11.45
C PRO A 181 -7.97 12.37 10.68
N GLU A 182 -7.00 11.80 11.41
CA GLU A 182 -5.82 11.13 10.84
C GLU A 182 -6.19 9.92 9.98
N ARG A 183 -7.29 9.24 10.29
CA ARG A 183 -7.80 8.10 9.51
C ARG A 183 -8.35 8.50 8.15
N LEU A 184 -8.63 9.77 7.95
CA LEU A 184 -9.12 10.33 6.69
C LEU A 184 -8.01 10.90 5.82
N LEU A 185 -6.77 10.92 6.33
CA LEU A 185 -5.62 11.46 5.62
C LEU A 185 -4.84 10.34 4.94
N ASP A 186 -4.41 10.60 3.70
CA ASP A 186 -3.43 9.73 3.04
C ASP A 186 -2.03 10.03 3.57
N THR A 187 -1.62 9.27 4.58
CA THR A 187 -0.32 9.41 5.24
C THR A 187 0.82 8.76 4.46
N ARG A 188 0.57 8.12 3.32
CA ARG A 188 1.60 7.46 2.51
C ARG A 188 2.56 8.47 1.91
N VAL A 189 3.85 8.19 2.04
CA VAL A 189 4.91 8.99 1.44
C VAL A 189 4.94 8.75 -0.08
N LEU A 190 4.89 7.50 -0.50
CA LEU A 190 4.78 7.09 -1.89
C LEU A 190 3.35 6.60 -2.17
N ARG A 191 2.66 7.31 -3.06
CA ARG A 191 1.28 7.00 -3.47
C ARG A 191 1.19 6.16 -4.73
N SER A 192 2.23 6.20 -5.54
CA SER A 192 2.30 5.43 -6.77
C SER A 192 2.62 3.98 -6.49
N ASN A 193 2.10 3.08 -7.34
CA ASN A 193 2.48 1.68 -7.27
C ASN A 193 3.98 1.55 -7.65
N ALA A 194 4.67 0.61 -7.02
CA ALA A 194 6.06 0.27 -7.32
C ALA A 194 6.27 -0.07 -8.81
N SER A 195 5.28 -0.71 -9.45
CA SER A 195 5.32 -1.04 -10.88
C SER A 195 5.36 0.18 -11.82
N ALA A 196 4.89 1.34 -11.36
CA ALA A 196 4.92 2.58 -12.14
C ALA A 196 6.29 3.29 -12.11
N ILE A 197 7.24 2.80 -11.31
CA ILE A 197 8.58 3.37 -11.21
C ILE A 197 9.40 2.83 -12.39
N LYS A 198 9.95 3.76 -13.19
CA LYS A 198 10.80 3.46 -14.36
C LYS A 198 12.28 3.63 -14.09
N GLU A 199 12.60 4.54 -13.16
CA GLU A 199 13.97 4.91 -12.83
C GLU A 199 14.03 5.41 -11.40
N PHE A 200 15.13 5.14 -10.71
CA PHE A 200 15.37 5.72 -9.40
C PHE A 200 16.84 6.07 -9.20
N VAL A 201 17.08 7.08 -8.37
CA VAL A 201 18.39 7.46 -7.88
C VAL A 201 18.35 7.49 -6.36
N VAL A 202 19.26 6.77 -5.74
CA VAL A 202 19.50 6.80 -4.30
C VAL A 202 20.86 7.42 -4.05
N GLU A 203 20.92 8.49 -3.28
CA GLU A 203 22.15 9.14 -2.84
C GLU A 203 22.19 9.11 -1.32
N SER A 204 23.18 8.44 -0.72
CA SER A 204 23.36 8.35 0.73
C SER A 204 24.83 8.18 1.07
N ARG A 205 25.36 8.98 1.99
CA ARG A 205 26.75 8.87 2.51
C ARG A 205 27.83 8.77 1.44
N GLY A 206 27.68 9.47 0.32
CA GLY A 206 28.64 9.44 -0.78
C GLY A 206 28.48 8.28 -1.77
N ILE A 207 27.56 7.35 -1.48
CA ILE A 207 27.15 6.31 -2.41
C ILE A 207 26.03 6.86 -3.27
N ARG A 208 26.13 6.65 -4.59
CA ARG A 208 25.08 6.97 -5.55
C ARG A 208 24.77 5.74 -6.36
N LEU A 209 23.53 5.29 -6.27
CA LEU A 209 22.98 4.24 -7.12
C LEU A 209 21.93 4.87 -8.03
N HIS A 210 22.15 4.78 -9.33
CA HIS A 210 21.22 5.21 -10.36
C HIS A 210 20.78 3.98 -11.16
N ALA A 211 19.50 3.65 -11.11
CA ALA A 211 18.96 2.45 -11.72
C ALA A 211 17.78 2.77 -12.65
N ARG A 212 17.71 2.04 -13.74
CA ARG A 212 16.65 2.12 -14.74
C ARG A 212 16.10 0.75 -15.07
N ARG A 213 14.77 0.66 -15.21
CA ARG A 213 14.09 -0.56 -15.61
C ARG A 213 14.14 -0.74 -17.12
N ASP A 214 14.54 -1.91 -17.58
CA ASP A 214 14.44 -2.27 -19.00
C ASP A 214 12.99 -2.66 -19.32
N PRO A 215 12.35 -2.00 -20.31
CA PRO A 215 10.97 -2.29 -20.67
C PRO A 215 10.77 -3.66 -21.33
N ARG A 216 11.85 -4.33 -21.80
CA ARG A 216 11.77 -5.61 -22.50
C ARG A 216 11.64 -6.80 -21.57
N ASN A 217 12.44 -6.79 -20.49
CA ASN A 217 12.56 -7.93 -19.58
C ASN A 217 12.22 -7.57 -18.12
N GLU A 218 11.84 -6.29 -17.89
CA GLU A 218 11.52 -5.75 -16.57
C GLU A 218 12.67 -5.79 -15.54
N HIS A 219 13.88 -6.15 -15.95
CA HIS A 219 15.06 -6.10 -15.09
C HIS A 219 15.54 -4.66 -14.87
N TRP A 220 16.23 -4.48 -13.75
CA TRP A 220 16.80 -3.21 -13.39
C TRP A 220 18.30 -3.22 -13.64
N PHE A 221 18.80 -2.16 -14.25
CA PHE A 221 20.20 -1.98 -14.56
C PHE A 221 20.70 -0.63 -14.05
N THR A 222 22.00 -0.55 -13.75
CA THR A 222 22.62 0.75 -13.51
C THR A 222 22.49 1.62 -14.77
N ALA A 223 22.07 2.88 -14.58
CA ALA A 223 21.93 3.83 -15.69
C ALA A 223 23.26 4.42 -16.13
N GLU A 224 24.33 4.13 -15.40
CA GLU A 224 25.69 4.55 -15.72
C GLU A 224 26.34 3.63 -16.78
N SER A 225 27.52 4.00 -17.26
CA SER A 225 28.23 3.31 -18.34
C SER A 225 28.53 1.82 -18.10
N SER A 226 28.36 1.33 -16.89
CA SER A 226 28.63 -0.06 -16.54
C SER A 226 27.46 -1.01 -16.84
N HIS A 227 26.22 -0.54 -17.02
CA HIS A 227 25.03 -1.34 -17.34
C HIS A 227 24.99 -2.68 -16.61
N VAL A 228 25.13 -2.65 -15.27
CA VAL A 228 25.14 -3.85 -14.42
C VAL A 228 23.73 -4.11 -13.90
N ARG A 229 23.30 -5.37 -13.93
CA ARG A 229 22.00 -5.78 -13.43
C ARG A 229 21.93 -5.62 -11.91
N ILE A 230 20.81 -5.06 -11.44
CA ILE A 230 20.53 -4.80 -10.03
C ILE A 230 19.62 -5.91 -9.49
N SER A 231 19.82 -6.28 -8.24
CA SER A 231 19.01 -7.29 -7.56
C SER A 231 17.55 -6.88 -7.47
N ASN A 232 16.69 -7.64 -8.10
CA ASN A 232 15.23 -7.44 -7.99
C ASN A 232 14.72 -7.58 -6.55
N GLU A 233 15.38 -8.39 -5.73
CA GLU A 233 15.05 -8.57 -4.30
C GLU A 233 15.32 -7.28 -3.53
N GLN A 234 16.47 -6.64 -3.75
CA GLN A 234 16.82 -5.37 -3.09
C GLN A 234 15.91 -4.23 -3.54
N ILE A 235 15.56 -4.20 -4.82
CA ILE A 235 14.62 -3.20 -5.35
C ILE A 235 13.22 -3.41 -4.78
N ALA A 236 12.74 -4.65 -4.73
CA ALA A 236 11.45 -4.97 -4.14
C ALA A 236 11.42 -4.57 -2.66
N LEU A 237 12.51 -4.83 -1.92
CA LEU A 237 12.66 -4.41 -0.54
C LEU A 237 12.63 -2.87 -0.39
N LEU A 238 13.37 -2.14 -1.22
CA LEU A 238 13.35 -0.67 -1.23
C LEU A 238 11.94 -0.15 -1.46
N PHE A 239 11.26 -0.64 -2.48
CA PHE A 239 9.92 -0.15 -2.84
C PHE A 239 8.87 -0.56 -1.82
N ASP A 240 8.98 -1.75 -1.23
CA ASP A 240 8.14 -2.15 -0.09
C ASP A 240 8.32 -1.18 1.07
N ARG A 241 9.58 -0.88 1.46
CA ARG A 241 9.85 0.08 2.54
C ARG A 241 9.32 1.48 2.22
N LEU A 242 9.52 1.96 1.00
CA LEU A 242 9.00 3.27 0.56
C LEU A 242 7.46 3.30 0.58
N SER A 243 6.80 2.26 0.12
CA SER A 243 5.33 2.15 0.09
C SER A 243 4.72 2.07 1.50
N ASN A 244 5.49 1.56 2.45
CA ASN A 244 5.09 1.43 3.85
C ASN A 244 5.44 2.65 4.71
N LEU A 245 6.19 3.62 4.17
CA LEU A 245 6.45 4.86 4.90
C LEU A 245 5.15 5.65 5.11
N ARG A 246 4.97 6.09 6.35
CA ARG A 246 3.81 6.89 6.78
C ARG A 246 4.27 8.14 7.48
N VAL A 247 3.60 9.24 7.18
CA VAL A 247 3.73 10.49 7.91
C VAL A 247 3.13 10.29 9.30
N GLN A 248 3.88 10.63 10.34
CA GLN A 248 3.43 10.46 11.71
C GLN A 248 2.99 11.77 12.38
N SER A 249 3.52 12.89 11.93
CA SER A 249 3.14 14.20 12.44
C SER A 249 2.99 15.17 11.29
N HIS A 250 1.89 15.92 11.33
CA HIS A 250 1.52 16.91 10.32
C HIS A 250 1.88 18.33 10.74
N ASP A 251 2.20 18.52 12.02
CA ASP A 251 2.56 19.82 12.57
C ASP A 251 4.07 19.86 12.83
N PRO A 252 4.88 20.36 11.90
CA PRO A 252 6.25 20.64 12.20
C PRO A 252 6.29 21.84 13.17
N PRO A 253 6.72 21.67 14.41
CA PRO A 253 6.89 22.81 15.33
C PRO A 253 7.91 23.82 14.82
N MET A 254 8.71 23.44 13.83
CA MET A 254 9.62 24.30 13.08
C MET A 254 9.67 23.82 11.62
N ARG A 255 9.44 24.71 10.67
CA ARG A 255 9.80 24.44 9.29
C ARG A 255 11.31 24.28 9.20
N VAL A 256 11.75 23.10 8.77
CA VAL A 256 13.17 22.91 8.49
C VAL A 256 13.54 23.87 7.37
N ALA A 257 14.57 24.66 7.59
CA ALA A 257 15.02 25.65 6.62
C ALA A 257 15.32 24.98 5.27
N ASN A 258 15.02 25.68 4.18
CA ASN A 258 15.17 25.11 2.83
C ASN A 258 16.62 24.85 2.41
N ASP A 259 17.58 25.41 3.12
CA ASP A 259 19.02 25.30 2.91
C ASP A 259 19.68 24.09 3.60
N VAL A 260 18.91 23.35 4.43
CA VAL A 260 19.42 22.11 5.06
C VAL A 260 19.72 21.07 4.00
N ARG A 261 20.99 20.64 3.94
CA ARG A 261 21.41 19.57 3.04
C ARG A 261 20.83 18.24 3.48
N PRO A 262 20.25 17.44 2.57
CA PRO A 262 19.75 16.13 2.89
C PRO A 262 20.89 15.17 3.27
N THR A 263 20.63 14.29 4.21
CA THR A 263 21.52 13.16 4.57
C THR A 263 21.41 12.01 3.60
N ALA A 264 20.25 11.86 2.98
CA ALA A 264 19.99 10.94 1.89
C ALA A 264 18.89 11.51 0.97
N THR A 265 18.97 11.14 -0.30
CA THR A 265 17.98 11.54 -1.31
C THR A 265 17.54 10.34 -2.13
N ILE A 266 16.25 10.18 -2.34
CA ILE A 266 15.67 9.17 -3.22
C ILE A 266 14.84 9.89 -4.27
N LYS A 267 15.27 9.79 -5.53
CA LYS A 267 14.55 10.34 -6.68
C LYS A 267 13.89 9.20 -7.44
N LEU A 268 12.61 9.32 -7.69
CA LEU A 268 11.82 8.33 -8.42
C LEU A 268 11.25 8.98 -9.69
N THR A 269 11.49 8.35 -10.83
CA THR A 269 10.85 8.70 -12.09
C THR A 269 9.69 7.75 -12.34
N LEU A 270 8.50 8.29 -12.37
CA LEU A 270 7.24 7.58 -12.55
C LEU A 270 6.66 7.88 -13.94
N GLU A 271 5.68 7.12 -14.35
CA GLU A 271 4.95 7.42 -15.61
C GLU A 271 4.30 8.80 -15.62
N ASN A 272 3.80 9.24 -14.47
CA ASN A 272 3.01 10.47 -14.32
C ASN A 272 3.82 11.63 -13.68
N GLY A 273 5.15 11.56 -13.63
CA GLY A 273 5.98 12.62 -13.08
C GLY A 273 7.08 12.10 -12.14
N ASN A 274 7.77 13.02 -11.50
CA ASN A 274 8.90 12.72 -10.64
C ASN A 274 8.55 12.96 -9.17
N THR A 275 9.05 12.11 -8.30
CA THR A 275 8.97 12.29 -6.85
C THR A 275 10.38 12.27 -6.27
N ASN A 276 10.72 13.28 -5.46
CA ASN A 276 11.98 13.36 -4.75
C ASN A 276 11.71 13.31 -3.25
N ILE A 277 12.36 12.39 -2.55
CA ILE A 277 12.26 12.20 -1.09
C ILE A 277 13.62 12.52 -0.50
N GLU A 278 13.70 13.60 0.27
CA GLU A 278 14.90 14.07 0.93
C GLU A 278 14.83 13.80 2.42
N LEU A 279 15.74 13.00 2.94
CA LEU A 279 15.87 12.77 4.37
C LEU A 279 16.79 13.85 4.96
N LEU A 280 16.29 14.62 5.92
CA LEU A 280 16.97 15.75 6.52
C LEU A 280 17.57 15.38 7.89
N SER A 281 17.36 16.22 8.89
CA SER A 281 17.78 15.99 10.26
C SER A 281 16.79 15.16 11.06
N SER A 282 17.22 14.57 12.17
CA SER A 282 16.33 13.87 13.10
C SER A 282 15.28 14.81 13.69
N CYS A 283 14.04 14.36 13.79
CA CYS A 283 12.95 15.03 14.52
C CYS A 283 12.67 14.39 15.88
N SER A 284 13.43 13.36 16.26
CA SER A 284 13.35 12.71 17.58
C SER A 284 14.74 12.46 18.18
N ALA A 285 14.80 12.30 19.49
CA ALA A 285 16.05 12.09 20.20
C ALA A 285 16.73 10.75 19.87
N ASP A 286 15.94 9.73 19.55
CA ASP A 286 16.40 8.37 19.22
C ASP A 286 16.83 8.23 17.74
N GLN A 287 16.76 9.30 16.96
CA GLN A 287 17.08 9.34 15.53
C GLN A 287 16.25 8.35 14.65
N ARG A 288 15.22 7.75 15.22
CA ARG A 288 14.30 6.88 14.51
C ARG A 288 13.46 7.67 13.52
N PHE A 289 13.00 8.85 13.93
CA PHE A 289 12.19 9.75 13.13
C PHE A 289 13.05 10.83 12.51
N VAL A 290 12.82 11.10 11.24
CA VAL A 290 13.59 12.06 10.44
C VAL A 290 12.65 13.02 9.73
N TRP A 291 12.99 14.30 9.75
CA TRP A 291 12.34 15.28 8.87
C TRP A 291 12.57 14.89 7.43
N THR A 292 11.51 14.77 6.70
CA THR A 292 11.53 14.38 5.30
C THR A 292 10.83 15.43 4.48
N ARG A 293 11.50 15.87 3.40
CA ARG A 293 10.93 16.75 2.39
C ARG A 293 10.55 15.91 1.18
N ILE A 294 9.27 15.91 0.81
CA ILE A 294 8.74 15.20 -0.34
C ILE A 294 8.46 16.27 -1.40
N ILE A 295 9.13 16.17 -2.55
CA ILE A 295 9.00 17.10 -3.67
C ILE A 295 8.38 16.30 -4.82
N GLY A 296 7.19 16.71 -5.22
CA GLY A 296 6.43 16.11 -6.32
C GLY A 296 5.44 17.12 -6.86
N SER A 297 4.18 16.72 -7.06
CA SER A 297 3.10 17.63 -7.43
C SER A 297 2.89 18.73 -6.38
N ARG A 298 3.24 18.47 -5.11
CA ARG A 298 3.27 19.43 -3.99
C ARG A 298 4.48 19.12 -3.11
N THR A 299 5.15 20.16 -2.62
CA THR A 299 6.23 20.01 -1.64
C THR A 299 5.62 19.91 -0.24
N GLN A 300 5.96 18.85 0.47
CA GLN A 300 5.51 18.58 1.83
C GLN A 300 6.71 18.28 2.74
N GLN A 301 6.71 18.81 3.96
CA GLN A 301 7.66 18.44 5.00
C GLN A 301 6.93 17.69 6.11
N SER A 302 7.48 16.58 6.53
CA SER A 302 6.85 15.70 7.51
C SER A 302 7.88 14.94 8.33
N CYS A 303 7.55 14.59 9.55
CA CYS A 303 8.36 13.70 10.37
C CYS A 303 7.95 12.24 10.10
N ILE A 304 8.90 11.38 9.73
CA ILE A 304 8.65 10.02 9.26
C ILE A 304 9.56 9.04 10.00
N ASP A 305 9.03 7.87 10.36
CA ASP A 305 9.85 6.74 10.82
C ASP A 305 10.62 6.13 9.64
N VAL A 306 11.93 6.30 9.63
CA VAL A 306 12.82 5.81 8.57
C VAL A 306 13.67 4.62 8.99
N SER A 307 13.39 4.01 10.15
CA SER A 307 14.20 2.91 10.69
C SER A 307 14.35 1.75 9.73
N SER A 308 13.25 1.33 9.10
CA SER A 308 13.25 0.25 8.09
C SER A 308 13.94 0.64 6.78
N LEU A 309 13.84 1.91 6.37
CA LEU A 309 14.47 2.41 5.16
C LEU A 309 15.99 2.58 5.34
N LYS A 310 16.45 2.99 6.53
CA LYS A 310 17.88 3.12 6.82
C LYS A 310 18.63 1.83 6.58
N GLN A 311 18.08 0.67 6.90
CA GLN A 311 18.72 -0.62 6.66
C GLN A 311 19.05 -0.81 5.17
N VAL A 312 18.12 -0.45 4.29
CA VAL A 312 18.31 -0.56 2.84
C VAL A 312 19.27 0.51 2.33
N LEU A 313 19.20 1.74 2.84
CA LEU A 313 20.07 2.85 2.40
C LEU A 313 21.51 2.75 2.92
N LEU A 314 21.77 1.96 3.96
CA LEU A 314 23.08 1.79 4.58
C LEU A 314 23.77 0.51 4.13
N GLY A 315 23.12 -0.34 3.34
CA GLY A 315 23.71 -1.54 2.75
C GLY A 315 24.95 -1.22 1.90
N GLU A 316 25.86 -2.17 1.80
CA GLU A 316 27.02 -2.04 0.93
C GLU A 316 26.57 -2.00 -0.55
N THR A 317 27.32 -1.34 -1.40
CA THR A 317 26.99 -1.21 -2.83
C THR A 317 26.84 -2.57 -3.49
N ASP A 318 27.64 -3.54 -3.07
CA ASP A 318 27.65 -4.91 -3.60
C ASP A 318 26.31 -5.64 -3.38
N GLU A 319 25.59 -5.32 -2.31
CA GLU A 319 24.27 -5.92 -2.01
C GLU A 319 23.20 -5.51 -3.03
N TRP A 320 23.40 -4.39 -3.71
CA TRP A 320 22.47 -3.92 -4.73
C TRP A 320 22.60 -4.63 -6.05
N TYR A 321 23.75 -5.21 -6.33
CA TYR A 321 23.98 -5.89 -7.60
C TYR A 321 23.44 -7.31 -7.59
N ASP A 322 22.89 -7.74 -8.73
CA ASP A 322 22.43 -9.11 -8.88
C ASP A 322 23.60 -10.05 -9.09
N SER A 323 23.85 -10.86 -8.09
CA SER A 323 24.90 -11.88 -8.11
C SER A 323 24.50 -13.18 -8.83
N HIS A 324 23.22 -13.36 -9.18
CA HIS A 324 22.79 -14.57 -9.91
C HIS A 324 23.36 -14.59 -11.33
N LEU A 325 23.81 -15.75 -11.75
CA LEU A 325 24.30 -15.93 -13.10
C LEU A 325 23.17 -15.93 -14.12
N PHE A 326 22.01 -16.48 -13.74
CA PHE A 326 20.82 -16.60 -14.55
C PHE A 326 19.60 -16.08 -13.80
N THR A 327 18.53 -15.70 -14.52
CA THR A 327 17.28 -15.20 -13.93
C THR A 327 16.07 -16.10 -14.23
N LEU A 328 16.21 -17.02 -15.19
CA LEU A 328 15.14 -17.92 -15.58
C LEU A 328 14.79 -18.90 -14.46
N ARG A 329 13.54 -19.30 -14.42
CA ARG A 329 13.05 -20.36 -13.54
C ARG A 329 13.14 -21.71 -14.24
N VAL A 330 13.22 -22.79 -13.46
CA VAL A 330 13.35 -24.15 -14.00
C VAL A 330 12.23 -24.51 -14.97
N ASP A 331 11.01 -24.08 -14.68
CA ASP A 331 9.80 -24.32 -15.48
C ASP A 331 9.79 -23.51 -16.79
N GLU A 332 10.57 -22.44 -16.88
CA GLU A 332 10.70 -21.61 -18.07
C GLU A 332 11.77 -22.12 -19.04
N VAL A 333 12.66 -23.00 -18.60
CA VAL A 333 13.77 -23.47 -19.46
C VAL A 333 13.27 -24.46 -20.50
N GLU A 334 13.49 -24.13 -21.77
CA GLU A 334 13.27 -24.99 -22.93
C GLU A 334 14.52 -25.79 -23.29
N SER A 335 15.69 -25.11 -23.34
CA SER A 335 16.95 -25.76 -23.68
C SER A 335 18.15 -25.07 -23.05
N VAL A 336 19.20 -25.85 -22.87
CA VAL A 336 20.53 -25.39 -22.42
C VAL A 336 21.57 -25.85 -23.43
N THR A 337 22.33 -24.92 -23.95
CA THR A 337 23.49 -25.21 -24.81
C THR A 337 24.76 -24.85 -24.06
N THR A 338 25.66 -25.81 -23.95
CA THR A 338 27.03 -25.57 -23.42
C THR A 338 28.07 -25.75 -24.51
N ARG A 339 29.06 -24.88 -24.54
CA ARG A 339 30.24 -25.00 -25.38
C ARG A 339 31.47 -24.82 -24.53
N ILE A 340 32.31 -25.88 -24.45
CA ILE A 340 33.54 -25.87 -23.69
C ILE A 340 34.65 -26.41 -24.63
N GLY A 341 35.55 -25.55 -25.01
CA GLY A 341 36.56 -25.86 -26.02
C GLY A 341 35.92 -26.21 -27.37
N LYS A 342 36.17 -27.46 -27.83
CA LYS A 342 35.57 -27.99 -29.07
C LYS A 342 34.30 -28.80 -28.87
N GLN A 343 33.91 -29.01 -27.62
CA GLN A 343 32.76 -29.83 -27.30
C GLN A 343 31.52 -28.95 -27.15
N ARG A 344 30.43 -29.33 -27.83
CA ARG A 344 29.13 -28.73 -27.68
C ARG A 344 28.15 -29.78 -27.16
N THR A 345 27.35 -29.43 -26.18
CA THR A 345 26.28 -30.23 -25.62
C THR A 345 25.03 -29.42 -25.61
N ASP A 346 23.97 -29.94 -26.23
CA ASP A 346 22.65 -29.33 -26.19
C ASP A 346 21.74 -30.25 -25.38
N VAL A 347 21.01 -29.65 -24.43
CA VAL A 347 20.04 -30.31 -23.59
C VAL A 347 18.70 -29.62 -23.84
N SER A 348 17.71 -30.36 -24.32
CA SER A 348 16.37 -29.82 -24.58
C SER A 348 15.31 -30.64 -23.86
N ARG A 349 14.23 -29.98 -23.46
CA ARG A 349 13.09 -30.65 -22.86
C ARG A 349 12.30 -31.38 -23.95
N ASP A 350 12.06 -32.68 -23.75
CA ASP A 350 11.32 -33.56 -24.65
C ASP A 350 10.24 -34.31 -23.87
N GLY A 351 9.07 -33.69 -23.74
CA GLY A 351 7.96 -34.24 -22.99
C GLY A 351 8.26 -34.47 -21.51
N THR A 352 8.41 -35.78 -21.15
CA THR A 352 8.69 -36.20 -19.78
C THR A 352 10.17 -36.34 -19.45
N ASP A 353 11.06 -36.09 -20.42
CA ASP A 353 12.50 -36.30 -20.27
C ASP A 353 13.27 -35.08 -20.77
N PHE A 354 14.58 -35.07 -20.52
CA PHE A 354 15.53 -34.21 -21.22
C PHE A 354 16.33 -35.03 -22.23
N LEU A 355 16.38 -34.54 -23.46
CA LEU A 355 17.21 -35.08 -24.52
C LEU A 355 18.57 -34.39 -24.48
N ILE A 356 19.63 -35.13 -24.26
CA ILE A 356 21.02 -34.65 -24.35
C ILE A 356 21.56 -35.00 -25.73
N THR A 357 21.87 -33.98 -26.50
CA THR A 357 22.51 -34.13 -27.81
C THR A 357 23.98 -33.77 -27.67
N SER A 358 24.79 -34.78 -27.60
CA SER A 358 26.29 -34.72 -27.58
C SER A 358 26.83 -35.72 -28.57
N ARG A 359 28.14 -36.06 -28.48
CA ARG A 359 28.72 -37.16 -29.27
C ARG A 359 28.03 -38.50 -29.02
N GLU A 360 27.52 -38.71 -27.81
CA GLU A 360 26.73 -39.87 -27.41
C GLU A 360 25.39 -39.37 -26.91
N PRO A 361 24.33 -39.38 -27.74
CA PRO A 361 23.02 -38.96 -27.36
C PRO A 361 22.45 -39.80 -26.20
N SER A 362 21.92 -39.16 -25.19
CA SER A 362 21.33 -39.83 -24.03
C SER A 362 20.05 -39.11 -23.56
N ARG A 363 19.25 -39.83 -22.80
CA ARG A 363 18.07 -39.25 -22.13
C ARG A 363 18.30 -39.14 -20.64
N LEU A 364 17.83 -38.09 -20.05
CA LEU A 364 17.87 -37.83 -18.63
C LEU A 364 16.46 -37.73 -18.11
N ALA A 365 16.15 -38.42 -17.04
CA ALA A 365 14.86 -38.34 -16.41
C ALA A 365 14.56 -36.90 -15.96
N LEU A 366 13.28 -36.50 -16.06
CA LEU A 366 12.86 -35.10 -15.85
C LEU A 366 13.22 -34.57 -14.46
N ASP A 367 13.10 -35.41 -13.42
CA ASP A 367 13.44 -35.06 -12.05
C ASP A 367 14.93 -34.76 -11.88
N VAL A 368 15.79 -35.57 -12.45
CA VAL A 368 17.25 -35.39 -12.42
C VAL A 368 17.67 -34.14 -13.22
N GLY A 369 17.02 -33.93 -14.38
CA GLY A 369 17.25 -32.74 -15.19
C GLY A 369 16.82 -31.45 -14.50
N ASN A 370 15.64 -31.48 -13.88
CA ASN A 370 15.13 -30.33 -13.11
C ASN A 370 16.01 -30.05 -11.88
N GLU A 371 16.51 -31.06 -11.17
CA GLU A 371 17.43 -30.87 -10.04
C GLU A 371 18.74 -30.21 -10.51
N TYR A 372 19.28 -30.65 -11.63
CA TYR A 372 20.47 -30.03 -12.21
C TYR A 372 20.19 -28.57 -12.60
N LEU A 373 19.07 -28.30 -13.31
CA LEU A 373 18.68 -26.94 -13.69
C LEU A 373 18.47 -26.05 -12.48
N ALA A 374 17.82 -26.56 -11.43
CA ALA A 374 17.64 -25.79 -10.20
C ALA A 374 18.99 -25.40 -9.57
N LYS A 375 19.95 -26.30 -9.54
CA LYS A 375 21.32 -26.01 -9.08
C LYS A 375 22.01 -24.98 -9.98
N LEU A 376 21.93 -25.14 -11.30
CA LEU A 376 22.54 -24.24 -12.27
C LEU A 376 21.94 -22.82 -12.17
N LEU A 377 20.62 -22.71 -12.13
CA LEU A 377 19.92 -21.42 -12.08
C LEU A 377 20.07 -20.72 -10.73
N SER A 378 20.31 -21.46 -9.65
CA SER A 378 20.58 -20.89 -8.32
C SER A 378 22.04 -20.42 -8.13
N THR A 379 22.90 -20.61 -9.12
CA THR A 379 24.31 -20.23 -9.01
C THR A 379 24.49 -18.71 -8.90
N ARG A 380 25.45 -18.33 -8.07
CA ARG A 380 25.81 -16.93 -7.84
C ARG A 380 27.31 -16.73 -8.04
N GLY A 381 27.67 -15.52 -8.39
CA GLY A 381 29.06 -15.10 -8.49
C GLY A 381 29.29 -13.81 -7.71
N LYS A 382 30.52 -13.54 -7.34
CA LYS A 382 30.92 -12.26 -6.76
C LYS A 382 31.22 -11.26 -7.87
N ILE A 383 30.55 -10.11 -7.86
CA ILE A 383 30.77 -9.07 -8.87
C ILE A 383 32.14 -8.43 -8.70
N VAL A 384 32.80 -8.23 -9.81
CA VAL A 384 34.14 -7.60 -9.87
C VAL A 384 33.94 -6.10 -10.07
N GLU A 385 34.08 -5.33 -8.99
CA GLU A 385 33.97 -3.87 -9.04
C GLU A 385 35.25 -3.17 -9.53
N ASN A 386 36.41 -3.78 -9.32
CA ASN A 386 37.70 -3.16 -9.61
C ASN A 386 37.89 -2.89 -11.10
N ARG A 387 37.90 -1.61 -11.50
CA ARG A 387 38.09 -1.16 -12.87
C ARG A 387 39.41 -1.65 -13.49
N SER A 388 40.51 -1.65 -12.71
CA SER A 388 41.79 -2.15 -13.17
C SER A 388 41.81 -3.65 -13.44
N PHE A 389 41.00 -4.40 -12.71
CA PHE A 389 40.81 -5.82 -12.95
C PHE A 389 39.99 -6.06 -14.23
N ARG A 390 38.95 -5.27 -14.47
CA ARG A 390 38.14 -5.33 -15.69
C ARG A 390 38.97 -5.06 -16.96
N ASP A 391 39.92 -4.12 -16.88
CA ASP A 391 40.78 -3.73 -17.99
C ASP A 391 41.83 -4.83 -18.28
N GLN A 392 42.24 -5.61 -17.30
CA GLN A 392 43.20 -6.70 -17.45
C GLN A 392 42.60 -8.00 -17.96
N TRP A 393 41.31 -8.24 -17.67
CA TRP A 393 40.64 -9.51 -17.94
C TRP A 393 39.45 -9.31 -18.88
N SER A 394 39.59 -9.73 -20.12
CA SER A 394 38.52 -9.82 -21.09
C SER A 394 38.05 -11.26 -21.24
N VAL A 395 36.72 -11.45 -21.26
CA VAL A 395 36.11 -12.73 -21.62
C VAL A 395 35.80 -12.71 -23.11
N PRO A 396 36.45 -13.57 -23.94
CA PRO A 396 36.22 -13.57 -25.38
C PRO A 396 34.77 -13.92 -25.71
N GLU A 397 34.12 -13.16 -26.59
CA GLU A 397 32.77 -13.45 -27.05
C GLU A 397 32.64 -14.78 -27.80
N ALA A 398 33.70 -15.18 -28.50
CA ALA A 398 33.81 -16.46 -29.22
C ALA A 398 34.29 -17.64 -28.36
N GLY A 399 34.43 -17.43 -27.02
CA GLY A 399 34.97 -18.44 -26.09
C GLY A 399 33.94 -19.49 -25.68
N ASP A 400 34.25 -20.13 -24.56
CA ASP A 400 33.34 -21.06 -23.88
C ASP A 400 32.11 -20.33 -23.40
N TYR A 401 30.94 -20.98 -23.47
CA TYR A 401 29.69 -20.35 -23.00
C TYR A 401 28.65 -21.37 -22.56
N ILE A 402 27.72 -20.89 -21.76
CA ILE A 402 26.44 -21.54 -21.48
C ILE A 402 25.35 -20.62 -21.97
N GLU A 403 24.41 -21.14 -22.74
CA GLU A 403 23.26 -20.44 -23.26
C GLU A 403 21.98 -21.17 -22.81
N ILE A 404 21.08 -20.47 -22.18
CA ILE A 404 19.78 -20.99 -21.71
C ILE A 404 18.69 -20.29 -22.50
N ARG A 405 17.80 -21.05 -23.10
CA ARG A 405 16.65 -20.55 -23.84
C ARG A 405 15.37 -20.83 -23.07
N SER A 406 14.54 -19.82 -22.98
CA SER A 406 13.22 -19.93 -22.38
C SER A 406 12.16 -20.41 -23.37
N SER A 407 11.19 -21.16 -22.87
CA SER A 407 9.93 -21.44 -23.57
C SER A 407 8.99 -20.23 -23.60
N THR A 408 9.25 -19.22 -22.77
CA THR A 408 8.44 -18.01 -22.72
C THR A 408 8.79 -17.08 -23.85
N VAL A 409 7.78 -16.72 -24.64
CA VAL A 409 7.92 -15.79 -25.77
C VAL A 409 7.80 -14.36 -25.22
N VAL A 410 8.79 -13.53 -25.47
CA VAL A 410 8.78 -12.10 -25.13
C VAL A 410 8.02 -11.31 -26.21
N HIS A 411 7.69 -10.05 -25.97
CA HIS A 411 6.83 -9.16 -26.74
C HIS A 411 7.00 -9.15 -28.28
N ASP A 412 8.16 -9.58 -28.79
CA ASP A 412 8.48 -9.59 -30.24
C ASP A 412 8.43 -10.98 -30.89
N GLY A 413 7.94 -12.00 -30.19
CA GLY A 413 7.89 -13.38 -30.70
C GLY A 413 9.19 -14.18 -30.54
N ASP A 414 10.23 -13.58 -30.00
CA ASP A 414 11.51 -14.24 -29.73
C ASP A 414 11.51 -14.85 -28.33
N SER A 415 12.14 -16.03 -28.19
CA SER A 415 12.39 -16.64 -26.88
C SER A 415 13.44 -15.85 -26.10
N LEU A 416 13.24 -15.68 -24.80
CA LEU A 416 14.30 -15.10 -23.96
C LEU A 416 15.50 -16.02 -23.95
N VAL A 417 16.68 -15.46 -24.24
CA VAL A 417 17.96 -16.18 -24.25
C VAL A 417 18.91 -15.52 -23.27
N GLU A 418 19.33 -16.27 -22.27
CA GLU A 418 20.39 -15.87 -21.34
C GLU A 418 21.69 -16.59 -21.70
N LYS A 419 22.77 -15.83 -21.82
CA LYS A 419 24.08 -16.36 -22.18
C LYS A 419 25.13 -15.90 -21.20
N LEU A 420 25.89 -16.89 -20.71
CA LEU A 420 27.02 -16.70 -19.82
C LEU A 420 28.31 -17.09 -20.56
N LEU A 421 29.24 -16.16 -20.71
CA LEU A 421 30.56 -16.43 -21.26
C LEU A 421 31.47 -16.89 -20.13
N LEU A 422 32.22 -17.96 -20.38
CA LEU A 422 33.16 -18.56 -19.43
C LEU A 422 34.56 -18.07 -19.74
N GLY A 423 35.13 -17.31 -18.82
CA GLY A 423 36.47 -16.78 -18.90
C GLY A 423 37.55 -17.73 -18.33
N PRO A 424 38.71 -17.22 -17.98
CA PRO A 424 39.81 -18.01 -17.47
C PRO A 424 39.52 -18.63 -16.11
N LEU A 425 40.11 -19.83 -15.91
CA LEU A 425 40.15 -20.50 -14.62
C LEU A 425 41.37 -19.98 -13.85
N PHE A 426 41.20 -19.61 -12.60
CA PHE A 426 42.27 -19.17 -11.71
C PHE A 426 42.92 -20.35 -10.98
N ARG A 427 44.06 -20.09 -10.32
CA ARG A 427 44.85 -21.12 -9.62
C ARG A 427 44.12 -21.73 -8.42
N ASP A 428 43.21 -21.00 -7.84
CA ASP A 428 42.36 -21.42 -6.69
C ASP A 428 41.11 -22.19 -7.12
N GLY A 429 40.97 -22.52 -8.41
CA GLY A 429 39.79 -23.19 -8.95
C GLY A 429 38.63 -22.25 -9.27
N SER A 430 38.68 -20.99 -8.86
CA SER A 430 37.63 -20.02 -9.21
C SER A 430 37.69 -19.65 -10.70
N ARG A 431 36.59 -19.20 -11.26
CA ARG A 431 36.47 -18.85 -12.68
C ARG A 431 35.84 -17.50 -12.89
N LEU A 432 36.38 -16.75 -13.85
CA LEU A 432 35.76 -15.51 -14.33
C LEU A 432 34.63 -15.85 -15.28
N VAL A 433 33.49 -15.20 -15.11
CA VAL A 433 32.30 -15.32 -15.99
C VAL A 433 31.77 -13.96 -16.36
N LYS A 434 31.15 -13.86 -17.53
CA LYS A 434 30.49 -12.62 -17.99
C LYS A 434 29.10 -12.93 -18.50
N ARG A 435 28.12 -12.24 -17.96
CA ARG A 435 26.74 -12.23 -18.51
C ARG A 435 26.73 -11.39 -19.79
N THR A 436 25.95 -11.81 -20.78
CA THR A 436 25.88 -11.06 -22.07
C THR A 436 24.76 -10.03 -22.07
N ASP A 437 23.79 -10.13 -21.14
CA ASP A 437 22.70 -9.18 -20.98
C ASP A 437 23.12 -7.92 -20.23
N ASP A 438 24.24 -7.95 -19.53
CA ASP A 438 24.82 -6.81 -18.84
C ASP A 438 26.36 -6.75 -18.97
N ALA A 439 26.94 -5.71 -18.41
CA ALA A 439 28.38 -5.52 -18.43
C ALA A 439 29.12 -6.14 -17.22
N ALA A 440 28.42 -6.95 -16.42
CA ALA A 440 29.00 -7.50 -15.19
C ALA A 440 29.99 -8.60 -15.48
N LEU A 441 31.15 -8.50 -14.83
CA LEU A 441 32.09 -9.59 -14.64
C LEU A 441 31.90 -10.16 -13.23
N LEU A 442 31.80 -11.48 -13.15
CA LEU A 442 31.62 -12.17 -11.87
C LEU A 442 32.74 -13.21 -11.71
N VAL A 443 33.12 -13.46 -10.47
CA VAL A 443 33.98 -14.58 -10.11
C VAL A 443 33.12 -15.62 -9.40
N VAL A 444 33.14 -16.83 -9.89
CA VAL A 444 32.49 -18.00 -9.28
C VAL A 444 33.54 -18.89 -8.60
N ASP A 445 33.14 -19.55 -7.53
CA ASP A 445 34.00 -20.51 -6.85
C ASP A 445 34.22 -21.79 -7.67
N GLU A 446 35.14 -22.63 -7.20
CA GLU A 446 35.48 -23.91 -7.85
C GLU A 446 34.26 -24.82 -8.04
N THR A 447 33.42 -24.96 -7.01
CA THR A 447 32.21 -25.80 -7.06
C THR A 447 31.25 -25.34 -8.14
N THR A 448 31.04 -24.02 -8.23
CA THR A 448 30.21 -23.42 -9.26
C THR A 448 30.86 -23.54 -10.64
N ALA A 449 32.18 -23.33 -10.75
CA ALA A 449 32.89 -23.48 -11.99
C ALA A 449 32.79 -24.92 -12.54
N ASP A 450 32.89 -25.91 -11.67
CA ASP A 450 32.72 -27.33 -12.02
C ASP A 450 31.28 -27.63 -12.45
N LEU A 451 30.29 -27.09 -11.76
CA LEU A 451 28.88 -27.24 -12.15
C LEU A 451 28.61 -26.64 -13.54
N LEU A 452 29.16 -25.45 -13.82
CA LEU A 452 29.03 -24.79 -15.11
C LEU A 452 29.71 -25.60 -16.26
N CYS A 453 30.78 -26.33 -15.95
CA CYS A 453 31.48 -27.20 -16.89
C CYS A 453 30.87 -28.60 -16.99
N GLY A 454 30.09 -29.02 -15.98
CA GLY A 454 29.71 -30.42 -15.78
C GLY A 454 28.78 -31.02 -16.83
N LEU A 455 27.98 -30.22 -17.53
CA LEU A 455 27.16 -30.70 -18.66
C LEU A 455 28.02 -31.18 -19.85
N GLY A 456 29.27 -30.74 -19.94
CA GLY A 456 30.19 -31.16 -21.00
C GLY A 456 31.15 -32.26 -20.59
N ALA A 457 31.34 -32.52 -19.30
CA ALA A 457 32.44 -33.35 -18.81
C ALA A 457 32.03 -34.75 -18.31
N LYS A 458 30.87 -34.94 -17.75
CA LYS A 458 30.36 -36.27 -17.31
C LYS A 458 28.86 -36.22 -17.13
N ALA A 459 28.10 -36.91 -17.97
CA ALA A 459 26.78 -37.36 -17.52
C ALA A 459 26.99 -38.25 -16.28
N PRO A 460 26.25 -38.06 -15.18
CA PRO A 460 26.35 -38.98 -14.06
C PRO A 460 26.07 -40.39 -14.56
N SER A 461 27.04 -41.28 -14.35
CA SER A 461 26.85 -42.70 -14.67
C SER A 461 25.62 -43.18 -13.91
N PRO A 462 24.62 -43.79 -14.55
CA PRO A 462 23.48 -44.36 -13.84
C PRO A 462 24.01 -45.38 -12.84
N GLN A 463 23.76 -45.15 -11.54
CA GLN A 463 23.97 -46.16 -10.48
C GLN A 463 22.89 -47.23 -10.55
#